data_17a2cda46de5d98294167f9c8f248e7e
#
_entry.id   17a2cda46de5d98294167f9c8f248e7e
#
_cell.length_a   1.000
_cell.length_b   1.000
_cell.length_c   1.000
_cell.angle_alpha   90.00
_cell.angle_beta   90.00
_cell.angle_gamma   90.00
#
_symmetry.space_group_name_H-M   'P 1'
#
loop_
_entity.id
_entity.type
_entity.pdbx_description
1 polymer ?
#
loop_
_entity_poly.entity_id
_entity_poly.type
_entity_poly.pdbx_seq_one_letter_code
_entity_poly.pdbx_strand_id
1 'polypeptide(L)'
;MAFRFFQRTFPSANMILVEGTHPLLIDSGFGSDIDDTVALLKRAGVDPRDLQMVANTHHHCDHVGGNHGLQTRYGVQIGAQRWEGTMVNRRDREACSAEWLVQPIQPYTVDVFLDDGDVIDTGDIQVQVIHTPGHTLGHLCYYADGVLIAGDAFHGDDVAWINVFREGGGAIYRLLESLDRLARLPLKRSYSGHGAACDQPLAAIDAARRRYDKWLDDPQKIGWHACKRIFTYALMLYDGMTETECRAYLLRAGWFLDYSRHIFDTEPADFVAPMLDELIRSGAARWRDGKLLPNAAYDPPPPGWVDAIKPPRWWNAP
;
A
#
# COMPACT_ATOMS: atom_id res chain seq x y z
N MET A 1 -20.78 13.15 9.98
CA MET A 1 -19.30 13.27 10.00
C MET A 1 -18.85 13.26 8.56
N ALA A 2 -17.96 14.14 8.16
CA ALA A 2 -17.54 14.25 6.76
C ALA A 2 -16.61 13.11 6.28
N PHE A 3 -16.11 12.26 7.18
CA PHE A 3 -15.24 11.14 6.86
C PHE A 3 -15.85 9.83 7.30
N ARG A 4 -15.95 8.88 6.37
CA ARG A 4 -16.36 7.50 6.64
C ARG A 4 -15.19 6.56 6.41
N PHE A 5 -14.71 5.96 7.48
CA PHE A 5 -13.60 5.03 7.47
C PHE A 5 -14.10 3.60 7.24
N PHE A 6 -13.57 2.96 6.20
CA PHE A 6 -13.80 1.55 5.91
C PHE A 6 -12.54 0.76 6.25
N GLN A 7 -12.50 0.22 7.46
CA GLN A 7 -11.42 -0.69 7.84
C GLN A 7 -11.56 -1.99 7.07
N ARG A 8 -10.47 -2.43 6.45
CA ARG A 8 -10.43 -3.62 5.61
C ARG A 8 -9.49 -4.67 6.19
N THR A 9 -9.73 -5.92 5.80
CA THR A 9 -8.83 -7.05 6.05
C THR A 9 -7.87 -7.18 4.88
N PHE A 10 -6.62 -7.64 5.13
CA PHE A 10 -5.71 -7.98 4.03
C PHE A 10 -6.37 -8.96 3.04
N PRO A 11 -6.07 -8.89 1.74
CA PRO A 11 -5.06 -8.03 1.11
C PRO A 11 -5.48 -6.59 0.85
N SER A 12 -6.73 -6.17 1.11
CA SER A 12 -7.16 -4.78 0.91
C SER A 12 -6.58 -3.84 1.95
N ALA A 13 -6.11 -2.66 1.52
CA ALA A 13 -5.90 -1.52 2.39
C ALA A 13 -7.24 -0.87 2.79
N ASN A 14 -7.21 -0.08 3.85
CA ASN A 14 -8.35 0.74 4.28
C ASN A 14 -8.71 1.77 3.21
N MET A 15 -9.98 2.14 3.17
CA MET A 15 -10.49 3.18 2.30
C MET A 15 -11.20 4.25 3.10
N ILE A 16 -11.13 5.49 2.64
CA ILE A 16 -11.81 6.61 3.30
C ILE A 16 -12.71 7.32 2.30
N LEU A 17 -14.01 7.35 2.59
CA LEU A 17 -14.97 8.17 1.86
C LEU A 17 -15.06 9.53 2.54
N VAL A 18 -14.70 10.58 1.80
CA VAL A 18 -14.99 11.96 2.20
C VAL A 18 -16.36 12.30 1.63
N GLU A 19 -17.33 12.45 2.54
CA GLU A 19 -18.71 12.78 2.18
C GLU A 19 -18.81 14.25 1.79
N GLY A 20 -19.72 14.58 0.88
CA GLY A 20 -19.97 15.94 0.40
C GLY A 20 -20.87 15.92 -0.83
N THR A 21 -21.15 17.09 -1.39
CA THR A 21 -21.91 17.22 -2.63
C THR A 21 -21.20 16.51 -3.79
N HIS A 22 -19.88 16.43 -3.73
CA HIS A 22 -19.00 15.72 -4.67
C HIS A 22 -18.14 14.71 -3.88
N PRO A 23 -18.68 13.51 -3.56
CA PRO A 23 -17.98 12.55 -2.71
C PRO A 23 -16.63 12.13 -3.28
N LEU A 24 -15.62 12.04 -2.42
CA LEU A 24 -14.26 11.65 -2.79
C LEU A 24 -13.92 10.32 -2.09
N LEU A 25 -13.44 9.34 -2.83
CA LEU A 25 -12.91 8.11 -2.25
C LEU A 25 -11.38 8.17 -2.22
N ILE A 26 -10.78 7.94 -1.06
CA ILE A 26 -9.33 7.79 -0.94
C ILE A 26 -9.00 6.29 -0.88
N ASP A 27 -8.22 5.84 -1.85
CA ASP A 27 -7.89 4.45 -2.17
C ASP A 27 -9.11 3.59 -2.52
N SER A 28 -8.88 2.43 -3.13
CA SER A 28 -9.95 1.58 -3.68
C SER A 28 -9.90 0.13 -3.23
N GLY A 29 -8.90 -0.22 -2.39
CA GLY A 29 -8.68 -1.59 -1.92
C GLY A 29 -8.06 -2.50 -2.97
N PHE A 30 -8.07 -3.81 -2.70
CA PHE A 30 -7.50 -4.84 -3.55
C PHE A 30 -8.45 -5.23 -4.70
N GLY A 31 -7.89 -5.63 -5.85
CA GLY A 31 -8.67 -5.79 -7.08
C GLY A 31 -9.73 -6.90 -7.06
N SER A 32 -9.49 -8.02 -6.35
CA SER A 32 -10.51 -9.07 -6.20
C SER A 32 -11.70 -8.63 -5.34
N ASP A 33 -11.53 -7.61 -4.51
CA ASP A 33 -12.50 -7.15 -3.53
C ASP A 33 -13.38 -6.00 -4.04
N ILE A 34 -13.36 -5.76 -5.35
CA ILE A 34 -14.09 -4.64 -5.97
C ILE A 34 -15.59 -4.65 -5.67
N ASP A 35 -16.21 -5.82 -5.61
CA ASP A 35 -17.64 -5.93 -5.32
C ASP A 35 -17.95 -5.56 -3.87
N ASP A 36 -17.05 -5.87 -2.95
CA ASP A 36 -17.13 -5.43 -1.54
C ASP A 36 -16.94 -3.92 -1.42
N THR A 37 -15.97 -3.35 -2.17
CA THR A 37 -15.76 -1.91 -2.25
C THR A 37 -17.03 -1.19 -2.71
N VAL A 38 -17.67 -1.67 -3.78
CA VAL A 38 -18.94 -1.14 -4.28
C VAL A 38 -20.06 -1.30 -3.25
N ALA A 39 -20.14 -2.44 -2.57
CA ALA A 39 -21.14 -2.67 -1.54
C ALA A 39 -20.95 -1.73 -0.34
N LEU A 40 -19.72 -1.43 0.06
CA LEU A 40 -19.41 -0.46 1.12
C LEU A 40 -19.86 0.95 0.74
N LEU A 41 -19.58 1.42 -0.46
CA LEU A 41 -20.04 2.72 -0.97
C LEU A 41 -21.56 2.81 -0.96
N LYS A 42 -22.26 1.81 -1.50
CA LYS A 42 -23.74 1.77 -1.53
C LYS A 42 -24.35 1.76 -0.13
N ARG A 43 -23.76 1.02 0.83
CA ARG A 43 -24.20 1.06 2.24
C ARG A 43 -23.97 2.42 2.89
N ALA A 44 -22.98 3.17 2.40
CA ALA A 44 -22.75 4.56 2.79
C ALA A 44 -23.73 5.55 2.12
N GLY A 45 -24.59 5.08 1.21
CA GLY A 45 -25.54 5.93 0.47
C GLY A 45 -24.95 6.59 -0.77
N VAL A 46 -23.78 6.14 -1.22
CA VAL A 46 -23.11 6.69 -2.42
C VAL A 46 -23.13 5.66 -3.55
N ASP A 47 -23.74 6.03 -4.69
CA ASP A 47 -23.52 5.27 -5.93
C ASP A 47 -22.09 5.56 -6.43
N PRO A 48 -21.31 4.55 -6.82
CA PRO A 48 -19.96 4.80 -7.35
C PRO A 48 -19.92 5.81 -8.51
N ARG A 49 -21.00 5.96 -9.27
CA ARG A 49 -21.10 6.97 -10.36
C ARG A 49 -21.12 8.41 -9.87
N ASP A 50 -21.50 8.61 -8.60
CA ASP A 50 -21.58 9.94 -7.99
C ASP A 50 -20.24 10.37 -7.40
N LEU A 51 -19.24 9.46 -7.34
CA LEU A 51 -17.90 9.81 -6.90
C LEU A 51 -17.27 10.83 -7.84
N GLN A 52 -16.76 11.92 -7.27
CA GLN A 52 -15.95 12.89 -8.01
C GLN A 52 -14.72 12.21 -8.60
N MET A 53 -14.01 11.44 -7.78
CA MET A 53 -12.89 10.61 -8.19
C MET A 53 -12.52 9.60 -7.10
N VAL A 54 -11.65 8.66 -7.44
CA VAL A 54 -10.79 7.96 -6.47
C VAL A 54 -9.44 8.67 -6.46
N ALA A 55 -9.01 9.19 -5.32
CA ALA A 55 -7.68 9.77 -5.15
C ALA A 55 -6.78 8.76 -4.41
N ASN A 56 -5.73 8.31 -5.08
CA ASN A 56 -4.84 7.29 -4.51
C ASN A 56 -3.77 7.90 -3.61
N THR A 57 -3.47 7.22 -2.50
CA THR A 57 -2.32 7.56 -1.67
C THR A 57 -1.01 7.18 -2.36
N HIS A 58 -0.95 6.00 -2.97
CA HIS A 58 0.19 5.51 -3.73
C HIS A 58 -0.20 4.29 -4.58
N HIS A 59 0.69 3.78 -5.40
CA HIS A 59 0.39 2.81 -6.47
C HIS A 59 0.50 1.31 -6.08
N HIS A 60 0.51 0.91 -4.81
CA HIS A 60 0.51 -0.51 -4.44
C HIS A 60 -0.87 -1.16 -4.63
N CYS A 61 -0.87 -2.47 -4.90
CA CYS A 61 -2.07 -3.20 -5.35
C CYS A 61 -3.21 -3.24 -4.34
N ASP A 62 -2.91 -3.17 -3.08
CA ASP A 62 -3.88 -3.14 -1.98
C ASP A 62 -4.60 -1.78 -1.84
N HIS A 63 -4.02 -0.73 -2.42
CA HIS A 63 -4.58 0.63 -2.46
C HIS A 63 -5.30 0.93 -3.78
N VAL A 64 -4.72 0.52 -4.92
CA VAL A 64 -5.22 0.88 -6.24
C VAL A 64 -5.92 -0.25 -6.99
N GLY A 65 -6.00 -1.43 -6.40
CA GLY A 65 -6.51 -2.63 -7.07
C GLY A 65 -7.94 -2.48 -7.57
N GLY A 66 -8.79 -1.77 -6.84
CA GLY A 66 -10.19 -1.50 -7.22
C GLY A 66 -10.36 -0.45 -8.33
N ASN A 67 -9.31 0.31 -8.69
CA ASN A 67 -9.38 1.37 -9.71
C ASN A 67 -9.94 0.88 -11.04
N HIS A 68 -9.43 -0.24 -11.54
CA HIS A 68 -9.93 -0.86 -12.77
C HIS A 68 -11.45 -1.05 -12.75
N GLY A 69 -11.97 -1.65 -11.69
CA GLY A 69 -13.38 -1.95 -11.57
C GLY A 69 -14.23 -0.68 -11.43
N LEU A 70 -13.80 0.32 -10.68
CA LEU A 70 -14.50 1.59 -10.53
C LEU A 70 -14.48 2.39 -11.83
N GLN A 71 -13.35 2.43 -12.53
CA GLN A 71 -13.22 3.13 -13.79
C GLN A 71 -14.03 2.46 -14.90
N THR A 72 -13.92 1.14 -15.09
CA THR A 72 -14.56 0.44 -16.22
C THR A 72 -16.06 0.22 -16.03
N ARG A 73 -16.53 -0.02 -14.79
CA ARG A 73 -17.94 -0.30 -14.51
C ARG A 73 -18.78 0.97 -14.27
N TYR A 74 -18.13 2.03 -13.74
CA TYR A 74 -18.86 3.23 -13.27
C TYR A 74 -18.36 4.53 -13.87
N GLY A 75 -17.24 4.53 -14.62
CA GLY A 75 -16.66 5.73 -15.23
C GLY A 75 -16.01 6.68 -14.22
N VAL A 76 -15.62 6.17 -13.05
CA VAL A 76 -15.00 6.99 -12.01
C VAL A 76 -13.61 7.44 -12.45
N GLN A 77 -13.31 8.72 -12.29
CA GLN A 77 -11.98 9.27 -12.53
C GLN A 77 -10.99 8.80 -11.46
N ILE A 78 -9.73 8.57 -11.86
CA ILE A 78 -8.65 8.18 -10.97
C ILE A 78 -7.65 9.33 -10.85
N GLY A 79 -7.45 9.80 -9.62
CA GLY A 79 -6.43 10.77 -9.25
C GLY A 79 -5.22 10.09 -8.60
N ALA A 80 -4.01 10.48 -8.99
CA ALA A 80 -2.77 10.00 -8.39
C ALA A 80 -1.67 11.05 -8.51
N GLN A 81 -0.62 10.90 -7.68
CA GLN A 81 0.56 11.73 -7.78
C GLN A 81 1.14 11.67 -9.21
N ARG A 82 1.56 12.84 -9.71
CA ARG A 82 1.98 13.02 -11.10
C ARG A 82 3.02 12.01 -11.59
N TRP A 83 4.03 11.72 -10.79
CA TRP A 83 5.10 10.80 -11.17
C TRP A 83 4.59 9.35 -11.31
N GLU A 84 3.87 8.84 -10.29
CA GLU A 84 3.27 7.51 -10.31
C GLU A 84 2.19 7.39 -11.41
N GLY A 85 1.32 8.39 -11.53
CA GLY A 85 0.30 8.43 -12.56
C GLY A 85 0.89 8.45 -13.98
N THR A 86 2.02 9.14 -14.18
CA THR A 86 2.72 9.14 -15.46
C THR A 86 3.27 7.75 -15.79
N MET A 87 3.85 7.05 -14.81
CA MET A 87 4.36 5.68 -14.99
C MET A 87 3.21 4.72 -15.35
N VAL A 88 2.10 4.79 -14.62
CA VAL A 88 0.91 3.99 -14.90
C VAL A 88 0.41 4.23 -16.32
N ASN A 89 0.24 5.50 -16.73
CA ASN A 89 -0.29 5.85 -18.05
C ASN A 89 0.64 5.47 -19.20
N ARG A 90 1.96 5.48 -18.97
CA ARG A 90 2.97 5.04 -19.96
C ARG A 90 3.11 3.52 -20.02
N ARG A 91 2.45 2.77 -19.14
CA ARG A 91 2.64 1.31 -19.02
C ARG A 91 4.10 0.97 -18.71
N ASP A 92 4.72 1.80 -17.88
CA ASP A 92 6.11 1.61 -17.49
C ASP A 92 6.26 0.28 -16.75
N ARG A 93 7.37 -0.42 -17.00
CA ARG A 93 7.67 -1.69 -16.32
C ARG A 93 7.84 -1.53 -14.81
N GLU A 94 8.24 -0.33 -14.36
CA GLU A 94 8.45 0.02 -12.96
C GLU A 94 7.15 0.42 -12.25
N ALA A 95 6.06 0.68 -13.03
CA ALA A 95 4.78 1.08 -12.47
C ALA A 95 4.27 0.05 -11.45
N CYS A 96 3.76 0.55 -10.33
CA CYS A 96 3.21 -0.26 -9.25
C CYS A 96 4.23 -1.23 -8.63
N SER A 97 5.53 -1.05 -8.84
CA SER A 97 6.59 -1.99 -8.43
C SER A 97 6.40 -3.43 -8.90
N ALA A 98 5.59 -3.66 -9.94
CA ALA A 98 5.10 -4.99 -10.34
C ALA A 98 6.19 -5.93 -10.92
N GLU A 99 7.34 -5.39 -11.34
CA GLU A 99 8.49 -6.20 -11.77
C GLU A 99 9.31 -6.75 -10.59
N TRP A 100 9.13 -6.20 -9.42
CA TRP A 100 9.93 -6.50 -8.24
C TRP A 100 9.12 -7.19 -7.14
N LEU A 101 7.82 -6.84 -7.05
CA LEU A 101 6.85 -7.41 -6.09
C LEU A 101 5.75 -8.19 -6.81
N VAL A 102 5.01 -9.02 -6.06
CA VAL A 102 3.71 -9.53 -6.50
C VAL A 102 2.68 -8.40 -6.34
N GLN A 103 2.34 -7.76 -7.44
CA GLN A 103 1.41 -6.62 -7.51
C GLN A 103 0.33 -6.90 -8.56
N PRO A 104 -0.69 -7.70 -8.24
CA PRO A 104 -1.75 -8.04 -9.19
C PRO A 104 -2.73 -6.89 -9.35
N ILE A 105 -2.45 -6.00 -10.30
CA ILE A 105 -3.24 -4.81 -10.61
C ILE A 105 -3.78 -4.93 -12.02
N GLN A 106 -5.10 -4.80 -12.17
CA GLN A 106 -5.75 -4.74 -13.48
C GLN A 106 -5.56 -3.37 -14.15
N PRO A 107 -5.60 -3.28 -15.50
CA PRO A 107 -5.34 -2.05 -16.23
C PRO A 107 -6.28 -0.90 -15.85
N TYR A 108 -5.71 0.24 -15.50
CA TYR A 108 -6.43 1.49 -15.30
C TYR A 108 -5.65 2.68 -15.88
N THR A 109 -6.27 3.84 -15.93
CA THR A 109 -5.66 5.10 -16.38
C THR A 109 -5.83 6.14 -15.29
N VAL A 110 -4.78 6.93 -15.03
CA VAL A 110 -4.84 8.09 -14.15
C VAL A 110 -5.34 9.29 -14.96
N ASP A 111 -6.52 9.81 -14.60
CA ASP A 111 -7.20 10.90 -15.29
C ASP A 111 -6.77 12.27 -14.74
N VAL A 112 -6.49 12.33 -13.43
CA VAL A 112 -6.15 13.56 -12.72
C VAL A 112 -4.78 13.41 -12.05
N PHE A 113 -3.84 14.28 -12.39
CA PHE A 113 -2.57 14.35 -11.69
C PHE A 113 -2.70 15.26 -10.47
N LEU A 114 -2.27 14.75 -9.32
CA LEU A 114 -2.29 15.46 -8.05
C LEU A 114 -0.86 15.84 -7.64
N ASP A 115 -0.69 17.10 -7.28
CA ASP A 115 0.59 17.64 -6.83
C ASP A 115 0.49 18.18 -5.39
N ASP A 116 1.63 18.41 -4.78
CA ASP A 116 1.70 18.95 -3.43
C ASP A 116 1.03 20.34 -3.33
N GLY A 117 0.13 20.49 -2.37
CA GLY A 117 -0.62 21.73 -2.14
C GLY A 117 -1.91 21.84 -2.94
N ASP A 118 -2.21 20.90 -3.83
CA ASP A 118 -3.52 20.87 -4.50
C ASP A 118 -4.65 20.75 -3.46
N VAL A 119 -5.83 21.21 -3.84
CA VAL A 119 -7.03 21.14 -3.02
C VAL A 119 -8.15 20.47 -3.82
N ILE A 120 -8.70 19.39 -3.27
CA ILE A 120 -9.89 18.72 -3.82
C ILE A 120 -11.10 19.25 -3.06
N ASP A 121 -12.01 19.92 -3.75
CA ASP A 121 -13.24 20.48 -3.18
C ASP A 121 -14.38 19.45 -3.32
N THR A 122 -14.90 18.97 -2.20
CA THR A 122 -16.05 18.06 -2.16
C THR A 122 -17.39 18.79 -2.09
N GLY A 123 -17.38 20.12 -2.18
CA GLY A 123 -18.53 21.01 -1.99
C GLY A 123 -18.77 21.39 -0.53
N ASP A 124 -18.46 20.49 0.41
CA ASP A 124 -18.64 20.71 1.85
C ASP A 124 -17.30 20.84 2.60
N ILE A 125 -16.25 20.19 2.09
CA ILE A 125 -14.91 20.17 2.68
C ILE A 125 -13.86 20.33 1.59
N GLN A 126 -12.82 21.09 1.90
CA GLN A 126 -11.62 21.19 1.08
C GLN A 126 -10.54 20.23 1.62
N VAL A 127 -10.17 19.26 0.79
CA VAL A 127 -9.15 18.27 1.11
C VAL A 127 -7.83 18.67 0.51
N GLN A 128 -6.86 19.00 1.36
CA GLN A 128 -5.50 19.36 0.95
C GLN A 128 -4.71 18.10 0.59
N VAL A 129 -4.04 18.12 -0.55
CA VAL A 129 -3.09 17.09 -0.99
C VAL A 129 -1.70 17.43 -0.45
N ILE A 130 -1.04 16.46 0.18
CA ILE A 130 0.29 16.63 0.77
C ILE A 130 1.20 15.54 0.21
N HIS A 131 2.22 15.92 -0.54
CA HIS A 131 3.23 14.98 -1.01
C HIS A 131 4.14 14.53 0.14
N THR A 132 4.20 13.23 0.38
CA THR A 132 4.89 12.59 1.50
C THR A 132 5.75 11.42 1.03
N PRO A 133 6.79 11.70 0.23
CA PRO A 133 7.63 10.64 -0.34
C PRO A 133 8.38 9.88 0.76
N GLY A 134 8.58 8.57 0.53
CA GLY A 134 9.32 7.69 1.45
C GLY A 134 8.95 6.24 1.28
N HIS A 135 7.71 5.86 1.59
CA HIS A 135 7.18 4.52 1.31
C HIS A 135 7.17 4.24 -0.20
N THR A 136 6.63 5.18 -0.98
CA THR A 136 6.88 5.33 -2.41
C THR A 136 7.28 6.78 -2.72
N LEU A 137 7.89 7.03 -3.90
CA LEU A 137 8.29 8.38 -4.31
C LEU A 137 7.09 9.30 -4.58
N GLY A 138 5.97 8.73 -5.03
CA GLY A 138 4.76 9.50 -5.31
C GLY A 138 3.71 9.43 -4.20
N HIS A 139 4.07 9.00 -3.00
CA HIS A 139 3.11 8.88 -1.91
C HIS A 139 2.46 10.21 -1.55
N LEU A 140 1.13 10.21 -1.39
CA LEU A 140 0.30 11.32 -0.96
C LEU A 140 -0.40 11.02 0.36
N CYS A 141 -0.46 12.03 1.22
CA CYS A 141 -1.43 12.11 2.31
C CYS A 141 -2.51 13.15 1.96
N TYR A 142 -3.67 13.03 2.59
CA TYR A 142 -4.78 13.96 2.43
C TYR A 142 -5.18 14.51 3.79
N TYR A 143 -5.41 15.83 3.86
CA TYR A 143 -5.71 16.50 5.13
C TYR A 143 -6.92 17.41 5.01
N ALA A 144 -7.85 17.32 5.96
CA ALA A 144 -8.92 18.28 6.14
C ALA A 144 -9.41 18.31 7.60
N ASP A 145 -9.70 19.47 8.15
CA ASP A 145 -10.37 19.69 9.46
C ASP A 145 -9.72 18.98 10.66
N GLY A 146 -8.41 18.77 10.62
CA GLY A 146 -7.68 18.04 11.66
C GLY A 146 -7.64 16.53 11.47
N VAL A 147 -8.21 16.00 10.38
CA VAL A 147 -8.15 14.60 9.99
C VAL A 147 -7.08 14.41 8.93
N LEU A 148 -6.17 13.47 9.15
CA LEU A 148 -5.14 13.06 8.20
C LEU A 148 -5.45 11.67 7.67
N ILE A 149 -5.51 11.52 6.36
CA ILE A 149 -5.51 10.24 5.67
C ILE A 149 -4.07 9.98 5.26
N ALA A 150 -3.43 9.08 5.99
CA ALA A 150 -1.97 8.94 5.99
C ALA A 150 -1.44 7.93 4.98
N GLY A 151 -2.33 7.13 4.33
CA GLY A 151 -1.87 6.01 3.51
C GLY A 151 -0.87 5.16 4.30
N ASP A 152 0.27 4.89 3.69
CA ASP A 152 1.36 4.12 4.28
C ASP A 152 2.55 4.99 4.71
N ALA A 153 2.33 6.30 5.00
CA ALA A 153 3.37 7.12 5.61
C ALA A 153 3.69 6.66 7.05
N PHE A 154 2.67 6.29 7.82
CA PHE A 154 2.78 5.66 9.15
C PHE A 154 1.48 4.96 9.51
N HIS A 155 1.55 4.04 10.48
CA HIS A 155 0.38 3.37 11.06
C HIS A 155 0.23 3.75 12.54
N GLY A 156 -0.91 3.39 13.16
CA GLY A 156 -1.17 3.77 14.55
C GLY A 156 -0.15 3.21 15.55
N ASP A 157 0.26 1.96 15.37
CA ASP A 157 1.17 1.20 16.24
C ASP A 157 2.33 0.54 15.50
N ASP A 158 2.42 0.73 14.19
CA ASP A 158 3.42 0.12 13.32
C ASP A 158 3.89 1.12 12.24
N VAL A 159 4.78 0.67 11.37
CA VAL A 159 5.31 1.46 10.26
C VAL A 159 5.23 0.68 8.95
N ALA A 160 5.04 1.38 7.85
CA ALA A 160 5.18 0.79 6.53
C ALA A 160 6.63 0.34 6.29
N TRP A 161 6.79 -0.66 5.46
CA TRP A 161 8.12 -1.05 4.98
C TRP A 161 8.61 -0.03 3.94
N ILE A 162 9.94 0.08 3.82
CA ILE A 162 10.58 0.97 2.85
C ILE A 162 11.30 0.14 1.82
N ASN A 163 11.06 0.45 0.54
CA ASN A 163 11.73 -0.19 -0.58
C ASN A 163 13.03 0.55 -0.92
N VAL A 164 14.11 0.22 -0.21
CA VAL A 164 15.42 0.89 -0.40
C VAL A 164 16.03 0.68 -1.78
N PHE A 165 15.59 -0.32 -2.53
CA PHE A 165 16.11 -0.61 -3.89
C PHE A 165 15.35 0.15 -4.97
N ARG A 166 14.04 0.35 -4.81
CA ARG A 166 13.19 1.07 -5.77
C ARG A 166 13.11 2.56 -5.47
N GLU A 167 12.90 2.89 -4.21
CA GLU A 167 12.78 4.28 -3.75
C GLU A 167 14.16 4.91 -3.48
N GLY A 168 15.23 4.09 -3.56
CA GLY A 168 16.62 4.50 -3.37
C GLY A 168 17.03 4.64 -1.91
N GLY A 169 18.35 4.65 -1.66
CA GLY A 169 18.92 4.68 -0.31
C GLY A 169 18.52 5.91 0.53
N GLY A 170 18.03 6.97 -0.09
CA GLY A 170 17.49 8.16 0.59
C GLY A 170 16.02 8.06 1.02
N ALA A 171 15.33 6.95 0.76
CA ALA A 171 13.90 6.82 1.03
C ALA A 171 13.53 7.06 2.49
N ILE A 172 14.32 6.51 3.41
CA ILE A 172 14.09 6.68 4.86
C ILE A 172 14.22 8.15 5.30
N TYR A 173 15.18 8.89 4.75
CA TYR A 173 15.34 10.32 5.06
C TYR A 173 14.16 11.14 4.52
N ARG A 174 13.70 10.87 3.30
CA ARG A 174 12.49 11.50 2.75
C ARG A 174 11.27 11.21 3.58
N LEU A 175 11.13 9.98 4.08
CA LEU A 175 10.01 9.63 4.95
C LEU A 175 10.08 10.36 6.29
N LEU A 176 11.26 10.48 6.90
CA LEU A 176 11.45 11.26 8.12
C LEU A 176 11.08 12.74 7.91
N GLU A 177 11.52 13.35 6.80
CA GLU A 177 11.13 14.73 6.42
C GLU A 177 9.61 14.84 6.22
N SER A 178 8.99 13.85 5.58
CA SER A 178 7.53 13.79 5.42
C SER A 178 6.81 13.71 6.76
N LEU A 179 7.27 12.87 7.67
CA LEU A 179 6.72 12.76 9.02
C LEU A 179 6.89 14.06 9.82
N ASP A 180 8.04 14.75 9.69
CA ASP A 180 8.27 16.06 10.31
C ASP A 180 7.30 17.13 9.79
N ARG A 181 7.01 17.08 8.49
CA ARG A 181 6.02 17.96 7.88
C ARG A 181 4.62 17.69 8.41
N LEU A 182 4.21 16.42 8.44
CA LEU A 182 2.89 16.01 8.95
C LEU A 182 2.71 16.36 10.44
N ALA A 183 3.76 16.23 11.25
CA ALA A 183 3.72 16.56 12.68
C ALA A 183 3.44 18.06 12.97
N ARG A 184 3.61 18.94 11.98
CA ARG A 184 3.31 20.38 12.14
C ARG A 184 1.84 20.73 11.90
N LEU A 185 1.04 19.78 11.40
CA LEU A 185 -0.38 19.99 11.18
C LEU A 185 -1.15 19.89 12.51
N PRO A 186 -2.28 20.60 12.65
CA PRO A 186 -3.14 20.51 13.83
C PRO A 186 -3.98 19.22 13.78
N LEU A 187 -3.31 18.07 13.96
CA LEU A 187 -3.92 16.75 13.85
C LEU A 187 -4.76 16.38 15.08
N LYS A 188 -5.95 15.88 14.83
CA LYS A 188 -6.87 15.32 15.83
C LYS A 188 -7.04 13.81 15.67
N ARG A 189 -6.99 13.31 14.43
CA ARG A 189 -7.18 11.90 14.07
C ARG A 189 -6.41 11.58 12.81
N SER A 190 -5.99 10.31 12.66
CA SER A 190 -5.50 9.80 11.38
C SER A 190 -6.13 8.47 11.01
N TYR A 191 -6.20 8.25 9.69
CA TYR A 191 -6.57 6.99 9.06
C TYR A 191 -5.40 6.54 8.19
N SER A 192 -4.81 5.41 8.53
CA SER A 192 -3.70 4.81 7.76
C SER A 192 -4.21 3.75 6.81
N GLY A 193 -3.39 3.36 5.83
CA GLY A 193 -3.73 2.29 4.88
C GLY A 193 -4.03 0.96 5.56
N HIS A 194 -3.46 0.72 6.74
CA HIS A 194 -3.70 -0.50 7.51
C HIS A 194 -3.96 -0.21 8.99
N GLY A 195 -4.71 -1.11 9.64
CA GLY A 195 -5.03 -1.01 11.07
C GLY A 195 -6.23 -0.12 11.37
N ALA A 196 -6.43 0.17 12.65
CA ALA A 196 -7.54 0.97 13.14
C ALA A 196 -7.29 2.48 12.99
N ALA A 197 -8.36 3.27 13.11
CA ALA A 197 -8.25 4.72 13.22
C ALA A 197 -7.40 5.11 14.44
N CYS A 198 -6.56 6.13 14.30
CA CYS A 198 -5.66 6.59 15.35
C CYS A 198 -6.12 7.95 15.89
N ASP A 199 -6.46 8.00 17.19
CA ASP A 199 -6.87 9.22 17.89
C ASP A 199 -5.67 9.99 18.48
N GLN A 200 -4.45 9.47 18.33
CA GLN A 200 -3.22 10.12 18.80
C GLN A 200 -2.18 10.18 17.68
N PRO A 201 -2.48 10.85 16.55
CA PRO A 201 -1.63 10.82 15.36
C PRO A 201 -0.23 11.38 15.59
N LEU A 202 -0.07 12.40 16.42
CA LEU A 202 1.26 12.94 16.74
C LEU A 202 2.13 11.95 17.50
N ALA A 203 1.54 11.19 18.42
CA ALA A 203 2.27 10.13 19.13
C ALA A 203 2.66 8.97 18.21
N ALA A 204 1.79 8.61 17.26
CA ALA A 204 2.07 7.60 16.24
C ALA A 204 3.21 8.04 15.30
N ILE A 205 3.18 9.28 14.82
CA ILE A 205 4.25 9.88 14.00
C ILE A 205 5.59 9.84 14.76
N ASP A 206 5.59 10.26 16.03
CA ASP A 206 6.80 10.28 16.85
C ASP A 206 7.34 8.86 17.10
N ALA A 207 6.47 7.87 17.31
CA ALA A 207 6.85 6.46 17.42
C ALA A 207 7.45 5.92 16.12
N ALA A 208 6.86 6.26 14.97
CA ALA A 208 7.38 5.88 13.66
C ALA A 208 8.77 6.48 13.41
N ARG A 209 8.96 7.78 13.70
CA ARG A 209 10.25 8.46 13.58
C ARG A 209 11.33 7.76 14.42
N ARG A 210 11.07 7.54 15.71
CA ARG A 210 12.02 6.84 16.58
C ARG A 210 12.40 5.45 16.07
N ARG A 211 11.48 4.75 15.40
CA ARG A 211 11.75 3.43 14.81
C ARG A 211 12.67 3.57 13.60
N TYR A 212 12.40 4.51 12.69
CA TYR A 212 13.22 4.74 11.51
C TYR A 212 14.61 5.27 11.88
N ASP A 213 14.74 6.17 12.86
CA ASP A 213 16.04 6.64 13.35
C ASP A 213 16.92 5.48 13.83
N LYS A 214 16.34 4.53 14.59
CA LYS A 214 17.07 3.32 15.02
C LYS A 214 17.49 2.41 13.87
N TRP A 215 16.77 2.45 12.76
CA TRP A 215 17.09 1.65 11.59
C TRP A 215 18.18 2.27 10.71
N LEU A 216 18.39 3.59 10.80
CA LEU A 216 19.51 4.23 10.12
C LEU A 216 20.86 3.69 10.62
N ASP A 217 20.94 3.34 11.89
CA ASP A 217 22.14 2.75 12.49
C ASP A 217 22.30 1.25 12.21
N ASP A 218 21.27 0.59 11.70
CA ASP A 218 21.25 -0.86 11.47
C ASP A 218 20.41 -1.23 10.22
N PRO A 219 21.02 -1.17 9.02
CA PRO A 219 20.32 -1.48 7.77
C PRO A 219 19.70 -2.89 7.71
N GLN A 220 20.24 -3.86 8.46
CA GLN A 220 19.67 -5.20 8.50
C GLN A 220 18.26 -5.21 9.12
N LYS A 221 17.98 -4.30 10.07
CA LYS A 221 16.62 -4.15 10.64
C LYS A 221 15.61 -3.69 9.59
N ILE A 222 16.03 -2.77 8.71
CA ILE A 222 15.19 -2.36 7.56
C ILE A 222 14.93 -3.56 6.66
N GLY A 223 15.99 -4.30 6.33
CA GLY A 223 15.91 -5.51 5.51
C GLY A 223 14.96 -6.55 6.10
N TRP A 224 15.12 -6.90 7.37
CA TRP A 224 14.24 -7.86 8.03
C TRP A 224 12.78 -7.40 8.09
N HIS A 225 12.54 -6.11 8.35
CA HIS A 225 11.18 -5.57 8.34
C HIS A 225 10.54 -5.69 6.95
N ALA A 226 11.24 -5.23 5.91
CA ALA A 226 10.76 -5.31 4.54
C ALA A 226 10.52 -6.76 4.08
N CYS A 227 11.51 -7.65 4.26
CA CYS A 227 11.40 -9.05 3.87
C CYS A 227 10.20 -9.74 4.51
N LYS A 228 9.98 -9.53 5.81
CA LYS A 228 8.81 -10.10 6.51
C LYS A 228 7.50 -9.57 5.95
N ARG A 229 7.37 -8.26 5.74
CA ARG A 229 6.14 -7.65 5.20
C ARG A 229 5.83 -8.14 3.79
N ILE A 230 6.82 -8.11 2.91
CA ILE A 230 6.66 -8.52 1.52
C ILE A 230 6.29 -10.00 1.45
N PHE A 231 6.98 -10.88 2.18
CA PHE A 231 6.71 -12.31 2.07
C PHE A 231 5.42 -12.71 2.76
N THR A 232 5.08 -12.16 3.93
CA THR A 232 3.76 -12.44 4.55
C THR A 232 2.62 -11.96 3.67
N TYR A 233 2.75 -10.83 2.98
CA TYR A 233 1.75 -10.38 2.02
C TYR A 233 1.63 -11.37 0.84
N ALA A 234 2.75 -11.84 0.29
CA ALA A 234 2.70 -12.88 -0.75
C ALA A 234 2.03 -14.18 -0.26
N LEU A 235 2.29 -14.59 0.99
CA LEU A 235 1.60 -15.75 1.59
C LEU A 235 0.09 -15.53 1.70
N MET A 236 -0.38 -14.30 1.97
CA MET A 236 -1.82 -13.96 1.95
C MET A 236 -2.42 -14.11 0.56
N LEU A 237 -1.71 -13.63 -0.47
CA LEU A 237 -2.17 -13.66 -1.85
C LEU A 237 -2.29 -15.08 -2.42
N TYR A 238 -1.46 -16.01 -1.97
CA TYR A 238 -1.45 -17.41 -2.42
C TYR A 238 -2.11 -18.39 -1.43
N ASP A 239 -2.76 -17.89 -0.38
CA ASP A 239 -3.36 -18.70 0.69
C ASP A 239 -2.38 -19.73 1.28
N GLY A 240 -1.20 -19.22 1.63
CA GLY A 240 -0.08 -20.01 2.11
C GLY A 240 0.67 -20.77 1.02
N MET A 241 1.88 -21.21 1.35
CA MET A 241 2.77 -21.95 0.45
C MET A 241 3.38 -23.14 1.18
N THR A 242 3.55 -24.27 0.48
CA THR A 242 4.40 -25.38 0.93
C THR A 242 5.87 -24.94 0.98
N GLU A 243 6.73 -25.69 1.65
CA GLU A 243 8.17 -25.37 1.72
C GLU A 243 8.81 -25.30 0.33
N THR A 244 8.43 -26.22 -0.58
CA THR A 244 8.90 -26.24 -1.97
C THR A 244 8.45 -24.98 -2.71
N GLU A 245 7.19 -24.56 -2.53
CA GLU A 245 6.65 -23.33 -3.15
C GLU A 245 7.29 -22.08 -2.55
N CYS A 246 7.51 -22.02 -1.23
CA CYS A 246 8.25 -20.92 -0.59
C CYS A 246 9.63 -20.76 -1.22
N ARG A 247 10.39 -21.85 -1.31
CA ARG A 247 11.71 -21.83 -1.94
C ARG A 247 11.67 -21.38 -3.39
N ALA A 248 10.75 -21.94 -4.18
CA ALA A 248 10.60 -21.60 -5.58
C ALA A 248 10.19 -20.14 -5.78
N TYR A 249 9.29 -19.60 -4.93
CA TYR A 249 8.89 -18.20 -4.94
C TYR A 249 10.07 -17.28 -4.60
N LEU A 250 10.73 -17.50 -3.47
CA LEU A 250 11.82 -16.67 -2.98
C LEU A 250 12.97 -16.57 -4.00
N LEU A 251 13.40 -17.71 -4.57
CA LEU A 251 14.52 -17.72 -5.52
C LEU A 251 14.23 -17.06 -6.88
N ARG A 252 12.97 -16.74 -7.20
CA ARG A 252 12.59 -15.98 -8.40
C ARG A 252 12.16 -14.54 -8.09
N ALA A 253 11.90 -14.19 -6.83
CA ALA A 253 11.42 -12.89 -6.43
C ALA A 253 12.56 -11.87 -6.40
N GLY A 254 12.47 -10.84 -7.25
CA GLY A 254 13.51 -9.79 -7.36
C GLY A 254 13.86 -9.15 -6.03
N TRP A 255 12.85 -8.84 -5.21
CA TRP A 255 13.07 -8.28 -3.88
C TRP A 255 13.94 -9.18 -2.97
N PHE A 256 13.73 -10.49 -3.00
CA PHE A 256 14.46 -11.43 -2.17
C PHE A 256 15.93 -11.54 -2.60
N LEU A 257 16.16 -11.57 -3.92
CA LEU A 257 17.51 -11.59 -4.49
C LEU A 257 18.31 -10.33 -4.09
N ASP A 258 17.66 -9.16 -4.14
CA ASP A 258 18.30 -7.91 -3.79
C ASP A 258 18.61 -7.81 -2.30
N TYR A 259 17.64 -8.12 -1.43
CA TYR A 259 17.87 -8.10 0.03
C TYR A 259 18.92 -9.11 0.48
N SER A 260 18.86 -10.36 -0.01
CA SER A 260 19.85 -11.38 0.38
C SER A 260 21.27 -10.97 0.06
N ARG A 261 21.51 -10.45 -1.15
CA ARG A 261 22.88 -10.09 -1.61
C ARG A 261 23.37 -8.79 -1.03
N HIS A 262 22.54 -7.75 -0.99
CA HIS A 262 22.98 -6.39 -0.74
C HIS A 262 22.76 -5.90 0.70
N ILE A 263 21.87 -6.54 1.45
CA ILE A 263 21.62 -6.19 2.85
C ILE A 263 22.19 -7.26 3.79
N PHE A 264 22.03 -8.54 3.42
CA PHE A 264 22.43 -9.66 4.29
C PHE A 264 23.75 -10.31 3.87
N ASP A 265 24.36 -9.87 2.77
CA ASP A 265 25.61 -10.40 2.22
C ASP A 265 25.60 -11.95 2.15
N THR A 266 24.51 -12.49 1.63
CA THR A 266 24.24 -13.92 1.61
C THR A 266 23.72 -14.34 0.25
N GLU A 267 24.20 -15.49 -0.29
CA GLU A 267 23.65 -16.04 -1.51
C GLU A 267 22.17 -16.38 -1.32
N PRO A 268 21.30 -16.07 -2.30
CA PRO A 268 19.85 -16.29 -2.17
C PRO A 268 19.46 -17.71 -1.76
N ALA A 269 20.16 -18.73 -2.29
CA ALA A 269 19.86 -20.12 -1.96
C ALA A 269 20.11 -20.46 -0.47
N ASP A 270 21.10 -19.82 0.13
CA ASP A 270 21.49 -20.00 1.54
C ASP A 270 20.64 -19.11 2.47
N PHE A 271 20.07 -18.03 1.94
CA PHE A 271 19.21 -17.11 2.71
C PHE A 271 17.76 -17.63 2.86
N VAL A 272 17.32 -18.63 2.08
CA VAL A 272 15.95 -19.16 2.17
C VAL A 272 15.63 -19.68 3.58
N ALA A 273 16.48 -20.56 4.14
CA ALA A 273 16.24 -21.13 5.47
C ALA A 273 16.23 -20.03 6.58
N PRO A 274 17.22 -19.12 6.67
CA PRO A 274 17.16 -17.99 7.59
C PRO A 274 15.90 -17.13 7.47
N MET A 275 15.40 -16.93 6.25
CA MET A 275 14.15 -16.17 6.02
C MET A 275 12.93 -16.87 6.59
N LEU A 276 12.78 -18.17 6.35
CA LEU A 276 11.67 -18.96 6.89
C LEU A 276 11.73 -19.05 8.43
N ASP A 277 12.91 -19.28 8.98
CA ASP A 277 13.15 -19.33 10.44
C ASP A 277 12.80 -17.99 11.12
N GLU A 278 13.17 -16.86 10.50
CA GLU A 278 12.84 -15.53 11.02
C GLU A 278 11.33 -15.26 11.03
N LEU A 279 10.59 -15.69 10.00
CA LEU A 279 9.13 -15.57 9.97
C LEU A 279 8.47 -16.32 11.15
N ILE A 280 8.94 -17.53 11.42
CA ILE A 280 8.44 -18.35 12.53
C ILE A 280 8.83 -17.71 13.86
N ARG A 281 10.11 -17.39 14.04
CA ARG A 281 10.68 -16.83 15.28
C ARG A 281 10.02 -15.49 15.67
N SER A 282 9.73 -14.65 14.68
CA SER A 282 9.07 -13.36 14.90
C SER A 282 7.55 -13.46 15.05
N GLY A 283 6.95 -14.64 14.85
CA GLY A 283 5.52 -14.81 14.87
C GLY A 283 4.80 -14.21 13.67
N ALA A 284 5.51 -13.87 12.57
CA ALA A 284 4.88 -13.32 11.36
C ALA A 284 4.12 -14.39 10.57
N ALA A 285 4.60 -15.66 10.62
CA ALA A 285 3.95 -16.80 9.98
C ALA A 285 4.07 -18.07 10.83
N ARG A 286 3.31 -19.10 10.46
CA ARG A 286 3.35 -20.44 11.09
C ARG A 286 3.12 -21.53 10.07
N TRP A 287 3.71 -22.69 10.31
CA TRP A 287 3.36 -23.91 9.57
C TRP A 287 2.05 -24.49 10.06
N ARG A 288 1.15 -24.79 9.14
CA ARG A 288 -0.09 -25.50 9.38
C ARG A 288 -0.46 -26.33 8.16
N ASP A 289 -0.80 -27.61 8.35
CA ASP A 289 -1.23 -28.54 7.31
C ASP A 289 -0.27 -28.58 6.09
N GLY A 290 1.04 -28.50 6.33
CA GLY A 290 2.10 -28.53 5.33
C GLY A 290 2.31 -27.22 4.56
N LYS A 291 1.59 -26.14 4.91
CA LYS A 291 1.76 -24.80 4.35
C LYS A 291 2.26 -23.81 5.38
N LEU A 292 3.09 -22.86 4.95
CA LEU A 292 3.44 -21.65 5.69
C LEU A 292 2.31 -20.64 5.49
N LEU A 293 1.66 -20.24 6.57
CA LEU A 293 0.55 -19.30 6.58
C LEU A 293 0.92 -18.04 7.38
N PRO A 294 0.49 -16.85 6.98
CA PRO A 294 0.65 -15.64 7.78
C PRO A 294 -0.17 -15.73 9.08
N ASN A 295 0.29 -15.04 10.14
CA ASN A 295 -0.46 -14.96 11.39
C ASN A 295 -1.46 -13.79 11.44
N ALA A 296 -1.28 -12.76 10.60
CA ALA A 296 -2.25 -11.69 10.45
C ALA A 296 -3.54 -12.21 9.81
N ALA A 297 -4.68 -11.62 10.15
CA ALA A 297 -5.95 -11.93 9.50
C ALA A 297 -5.95 -11.48 8.04
N TYR A 298 -6.47 -12.31 7.16
CA TYR A 298 -6.57 -12.03 5.73
C TYR A 298 -7.72 -12.81 5.10
N ASP A 299 -8.22 -12.30 3.97
CA ASP A 299 -9.20 -12.96 3.12
C ASP A 299 -8.51 -13.20 1.75
N PRO A 300 -8.12 -14.45 1.41
CA PRO A 300 -7.33 -14.70 0.22
C PRO A 300 -8.14 -14.39 -1.06
N PRO A 301 -7.49 -13.86 -2.12
CA PRO A 301 -8.15 -13.71 -3.41
C PRO A 301 -8.57 -15.08 -3.98
N PRO A 302 -9.51 -15.12 -4.93
CA PRO A 302 -9.91 -16.37 -5.56
C PRO A 302 -8.72 -17.13 -6.15
N PRO A 303 -8.69 -18.47 -6.07
CA PRO A 303 -7.59 -19.29 -6.61
C PRO A 303 -7.27 -18.93 -8.06
N GLY A 304 -5.98 -18.72 -8.37
CA GLY A 304 -5.50 -18.36 -9.70
C GLY A 304 -5.72 -16.91 -10.10
N TRP A 305 -6.42 -16.09 -9.31
CA TRP A 305 -6.66 -14.68 -9.63
C TRP A 305 -5.36 -13.88 -9.75
N VAL A 306 -4.44 -14.07 -8.82
CA VAL A 306 -3.14 -13.38 -8.80
C VAL A 306 -2.35 -13.66 -10.09
N ASP A 307 -2.26 -14.92 -10.49
CA ASP A 307 -1.48 -15.34 -11.65
C ASP A 307 -2.13 -14.94 -13.00
N ALA A 308 -3.44 -14.69 -13.01
CA ALA A 308 -4.16 -14.22 -14.20
C ALA A 308 -3.91 -12.73 -14.52
N ILE A 309 -3.41 -11.97 -13.57
CA ILE A 309 -3.19 -10.52 -13.74
C ILE A 309 -1.82 -10.25 -14.34
N LYS A 310 -1.81 -9.51 -15.44
CA LYS A 310 -0.58 -9.14 -16.14
C LYS A 310 0.04 -7.87 -15.53
N PRO A 311 1.40 -7.79 -15.46
CA PRO A 311 2.09 -6.55 -15.07
C PRO A 311 1.79 -5.37 -16.01
N PRO A 312 1.97 -4.11 -15.57
CA PRO A 312 1.63 -2.91 -16.34
C PRO A 312 2.15 -2.88 -17.78
N ARG A 313 3.37 -3.31 -18.01
CA ARG A 313 3.96 -3.38 -19.38
C ARG A 313 3.17 -4.23 -20.37
N TRP A 314 2.32 -5.14 -19.88
CA TRP A 314 1.51 -6.05 -20.71
C TRP A 314 0.02 -5.68 -20.75
N TRP A 315 -0.39 -4.56 -20.14
CA TRP A 315 -1.81 -4.21 -20.06
C TRP A 315 -2.49 -3.99 -21.42
N ASN A 316 -1.73 -3.56 -22.44
CA ASN A 316 -2.26 -3.36 -23.80
C ASN A 316 -1.83 -4.49 -24.77
N ALA A 317 -1.24 -5.57 -24.24
CA ALA A 317 -0.92 -6.74 -25.07
C ALA A 317 -2.18 -7.57 -25.33
N PRO A 318 -2.39 -8.07 -26.54
CA PRO A 318 -3.52 -8.93 -26.90
C PRO A 318 -3.54 -10.24 -26.11
#